data_c3411816f3aabad75126edc0862deae5
#
_entry.id   c3411816f3aabad75126edc0862deae5
#
_cell.length_a   1.000
_cell.length_b   1.000
_cell.length_c   1.000
_cell.angle_alpha   90.00
_cell.angle_beta   90.00
_cell.angle_gamma   90.00
#
_symmetry.space_group_name_H-M   'P 1'
#
loop_
_entity.id
_entity.type
_entity.pdbx_description
1 polymer ?
#
loop_
_entity_poly.entity_id
_entity_poly.type
_entity_poly.pdbx_seq_one_letter_code
_entity_poly.pdbx_strand_id
1 'polypeptide(L)'
;MQWNTCARGVVVEVIGPEQFPHYGIAYGHGVLGNLRRCPWLALFVPALLAGFVRAARRVDADLLHAHWIPAGWVAARSGKPYVVQVWGTDVELARRVPQLARRVLSGAELVIAASTALADSASVLGAREVRVIPSGVDLPSEVGEEAEPPEVLYAGRLSPEKGVLELVEATRGMQLVVAGDGPLRDRVPGARGFVPHDELQRLYARAAVVTCPSRREGFGVACLEAMAHGRSVVATDVGGLRDLVVDGETGLVVPARDPAALRDALETLLADRKLRHRLGAAARERARQKFSWETVTDATLAAYAEAAGRMAR
;
A
#
# COMPACT_ATOMS: atom_id res chain seq x y z
N MET A 1 8.33 -20.47 2.94
CA MET A 1 6.97 -20.80 2.50
C MET A 1 6.98 -20.68 0.98
N GLN A 2 6.96 -21.80 0.26
CA GLN A 2 6.85 -21.79 -1.19
C GLN A 2 5.38 -21.60 -1.53
N TRP A 3 5.02 -20.42 -2.04
CA TRP A 3 3.70 -20.17 -2.60
C TRP A 3 3.73 -20.62 -4.06
N ASN A 4 3.55 -21.92 -4.31
CA ASN A 4 3.20 -22.42 -5.63
C ASN A 4 1.69 -22.27 -5.79
N THR A 5 1.25 -21.10 -6.17
CA THR A 5 -0.14 -20.88 -6.56
C THR A 5 -0.25 -21.01 -8.07
N CYS A 6 -0.81 -22.14 -8.54
CA CYS A 6 -1.27 -22.27 -9.93
C CYS A 6 -2.66 -21.62 -10.00
N ALA A 7 -2.72 -20.34 -10.32
CA ALA A 7 -3.96 -19.65 -10.59
C ALA A 7 -4.07 -19.42 -12.11
N ARG A 8 -5.12 -19.96 -12.74
CA ARG A 8 -5.43 -19.68 -14.15
C ARG A 8 -4.29 -20.00 -15.15
N GLY A 9 -3.54 -21.06 -14.90
CA GLY A 9 -2.46 -21.52 -15.79
C GLY A 9 -1.13 -20.80 -15.64
N VAL A 10 -0.97 -19.93 -14.63
CA VAL A 10 0.29 -19.27 -14.30
C VAL A 10 0.89 -19.94 -13.07
N VAL A 11 2.14 -20.39 -13.18
CA VAL A 11 2.93 -20.88 -12.05
C VAL A 11 3.75 -19.73 -11.49
N VAL A 12 3.59 -19.44 -10.20
CA VAL A 12 4.33 -18.37 -9.51
C VAL A 12 5.34 -18.99 -8.54
N GLU A 13 6.61 -18.66 -8.74
CA GLU A 13 7.69 -18.94 -7.78
C GLU A 13 8.14 -17.66 -7.12
N VAL A 14 8.17 -17.64 -5.76
CA VAL A 14 8.59 -16.47 -5.00
C VAL A 14 10.06 -16.61 -4.60
N ILE A 15 10.88 -15.65 -5.00
CA ILE A 15 12.27 -15.51 -4.56
C ILE A 15 12.30 -14.53 -3.38
N GLY A 16 12.42 -15.05 -2.18
CA GLY A 16 12.47 -14.27 -0.95
C GLY A 16 13.84 -14.27 -0.27
N PRO A 17 14.08 -13.34 0.67
CA PRO A 17 15.35 -13.24 1.40
C PRO A 17 15.64 -14.48 2.24
N GLU A 18 14.64 -15.26 2.60
CA GLU A 18 14.78 -16.53 3.36
C GLU A 18 15.59 -17.58 2.62
N GLN A 19 15.75 -17.47 1.31
CA GLN A 19 16.52 -18.39 0.47
C GLN A 19 18.03 -18.14 0.52
N PHE A 20 18.47 -17.06 1.19
CA PHE A 20 19.87 -16.65 1.23
C PHE A 20 20.32 -16.28 2.64
N PRO A 21 21.64 -16.36 2.93
CA PRO A 21 22.20 -15.74 4.13
C PRO A 21 21.97 -14.23 4.10
N HIS A 22 21.09 -13.73 4.95
CA HIS A 22 20.72 -12.30 5.00
C HIS A 22 21.07 -11.62 6.33
N TYR A 23 21.60 -12.36 7.29
CA TYR A 23 22.05 -11.84 8.59
C TYR A 23 21.05 -10.93 9.32
N GLY A 24 19.74 -11.19 9.13
CA GLY A 24 18.67 -10.38 9.69
C GLY A 24 18.37 -9.06 8.99
N ILE A 25 19.07 -8.71 7.90
CA ILE A 25 18.90 -7.43 7.20
C ILE A 25 17.46 -7.23 6.68
N ALA A 26 16.83 -8.29 6.20
CA ALA A 26 15.56 -8.21 5.49
C ALA A 26 14.33 -8.36 6.41
N TYR A 27 14.50 -8.73 7.68
CA TYR A 27 13.40 -9.03 8.59
C TYR A 27 13.18 -7.96 9.66
N GLY A 28 12.05 -8.03 10.36
CA GLY A 28 11.71 -7.11 11.44
C GLY A 28 11.40 -5.70 10.93
N HIS A 29 12.31 -4.75 11.17
CA HIS A 29 12.12 -3.34 10.76
C HIS A 29 12.37 -3.07 9.27
N GLY A 30 12.59 -4.11 8.48
CA GLY A 30 12.96 -4.03 7.06
C GLY A 30 14.41 -3.56 6.84
N VAL A 31 14.88 -3.68 5.59
CA VAL A 31 16.29 -3.40 5.24
C VAL A 31 16.76 -2.01 5.75
N LEU A 32 16.03 -0.96 5.44
CA LEU A 32 16.41 0.41 5.83
C LEU A 32 16.38 0.64 7.34
N GLY A 33 15.38 0.05 8.03
CA GLY A 33 15.26 0.14 9.49
C GLY A 33 16.41 -0.57 10.20
N ASN A 34 16.76 -1.76 9.72
CA ASN A 34 17.86 -2.55 10.27
C ASN A 34 19.23 -1.90 10.02
N LEU A 35 19.46 -1.34 8.83
CA LEU A 35 20.70 -0.60 8.52
C LEU A 35 20.86 0.68 9.35
N ARG A 36 19.77 1.34 9.72
CA ARG A 36 19.83 2.50 10.64
C ARG A 36 20.19 2.10 12.06
N ARG A 37 19.71 0.94 12.55
CA ARG A 37 20.01 0.42 13.90
C ARG A 37 21.38 -0.21 14.00
N CYS A 38 21.78 -0.94 12.95
CA CYS A 38 23.02 -1.70 12.87
C CYS A 38 23.74 -1.40 11.55
N PRO A 39 24.47 -0.25 11.43
CA PRO A 39 25.11 0.18 10.17
C PRO A 39 26.11 -0.82 9.60
N TRP A 40 26.74 -1.65 10.42
CA TRP A 40 27.68 -2.70 10.01
C TRP A 40 27.03 -3.78 9.12
N LEU A 41 25.70 -3.94 9.18
CA LEU A 41 24.95 -4.83 8.29
C LEU A 41 25.06 -4.41 6.81
N ALA A 42 25.46 -3.16 6.53
CA ALA A 42 25.69 -2.69 5.17
C ALA A 42 26.76 -3.51 4.44
N LEU A 43 27.71 -4.10 5.17
CA LEU A 43 28.76 -4.96 4.60
C LEU A 43 28.20 -6.23 3.93
N PHE A 44 27.03 -6.70 4.35
CA PHE A 44 26.38 -7.91 3.81
C PHE A 44 25.39 -7.62 2.67
N VAL A 45 25.04 -6.34 2.45
CA VAL A 45 24.12 -5.96 1.35
C VAL A 45 24.62 -6.45 -0.02
N PRO A 46 25.91 -6.34 -0.39
CA PRO A 46 26.39 -6.84 -1.66
C PRO A 46 26.22 -8.36 -1.80
N ALA A 47 26.47 -9.12 -0.74
CA ALA A 47 26.29 -10.58 -0.74
C ALA A 47 24.83 -10.97 -0.91
N LEU A 48 23.91 -10.28 -0.19
CA LEU A 48 22.47 -10.45 -0.35
C LEU A 48 22.01 -10.17 -1.78
N LEU A 49 22.42 -9.05 -2.35
CA LEU A 49 22.09 -8.69 -3.74
C LEU A 49 22.64 -9.68 -4.75
N ALA A 50 23.87 -10.15 -4.56
CA ALA A 50 24.47 -11.18 -5.40
C ALA A 50 23.70 -12.51 -5.32
N GLY A 51 23.23 -12.88 -4.12
CA GLY A 51 22.34 -14.03 -3.90
C GLY A 51 21.06 -13.91 -4.71
N PHE A 52 20.36 -12.78 -4.60
CA PHE A 52 19.15 -12.52 -5.38
C PHE A 52 19.37 -12.56 -6.89
N VAL A 53 20.45 -11.92 -7.40
CA VAL A 53 20.79 -11.95 -8.83
C VAL A 53 21.07 -13.38 -9.30
N ARG A 54 21.79 -14.18 -8.49
CA ARG A 54 22.06 -15.58 -8.82
C ARG A 54 20.78 -16.41 -8.88
N ALA A 55 19.87 -16.23 -7.95
CA ALA A 55 18.58 -16.91 -7.95
C ALA A 55 17.72 -16.49 -9.15
N ALA A 56 17.59 -15.18 -9.39
CA ALA A 56 16.86 -14.65 -10.54
C ALA A 56 17.38 -15.15 -11.91
N ARG A 57 18.69 -15.42 -12.01
CA ARG A 57 19.27 -16.04 -13.22
C ARG A 57 18.95 -17.53 -13.36
N ARG A 58 18.84 -18.24 -12.24
CA ARG A 58 18.66 -19.70 -12.21
C ARG A 58 17.21 -20.16 -12.28
N VAL A 59 16.28 -19.31 -11.81
CA VAL A 59 14.87 -19.65 -11.86
C VAL A 59 14.44 -19.88 -13.32
N ASP A 60 13.68 -20.94 -13.56
CA ASP A 60 13.07 -21.19 -14.87
C ASP A 60 11.75 -20.41 -14.94
N ALA A 61 11.80 -19.21 -15.48
CA ALA A 61 10.65 -18.32 -15.58
C ALA A 61 10.73 -17.48 -16.85
N ASP A 62 9.59 -17.30 -17.49
CA ASP A 62 9.45 -16.49 -18.71
C ASP A 62 9.52 -14.99 -18.39
N LEU A 63 9.05 -14.60 -17.21
CA LEU A 63 8.95 -13.21 -16.76
C LEU A 63 9.25 -13.09 -15.27
N LEU A 64 10.00 -12.07 -14.87
CA LEU A 64 10.23 -11.73 -13.48
C LEU A 64 9.32 -10.58 -13.06
N HIS A 65 8.59 -10.73 -11.96
CA HIS A 65 7.86 -9.63 -11.35
C HIS A 65 8.61 -9.13 -10.10
N ALA A 66 9.18 -7.95 -10.19
CA ALA A 66 9.93 -7.33 -9.12
C ALA A 66 9.03 -6.37 -8.32
N HIS A 67 8.75 -6.70 -7.07
CA HIS A 67 8.14 -5.76 -6.14
C HIS A 67 9.21 -4.82 -5.61
N TRP A 68 9.05 -3.53 -5.86
CA TRP A 68 9.97 -2.44 -5.55
C TRP A 68 11.08 -2.22 -6.61
N ILE A 69 11.45 -0.95 -6.78
CA ILE A 69 12.56 -0.55 -7.68
C ILE A 69 13.90 -1.23 -7.32
N PRO A 70 14.28 -1.41 -6.04
CA PRO A 70 15.48 -2.20 -5.70
C PRO A 70 15.44 -3.65 -6.16
N ALA A 71 14.29 -4.33 -6.10
CA ALA A 71 14.13 -5.68 -6.66
C ALA A 71 14.18 -5.65 -8.20
N GLY A 72 13.66 -4.59 -8.81
CA GLY A 72 13.80 -4.33 -10.26
C GLY A 72 15.26 -4.22 -10.69
N TRP A 73 16.12 -3.66 -9.85
CA TRP A 73 17.56 -3.64 -10.11
C TRP A 73 18.18 -5.05 -10.15
N VAL A 74 17.68 -5.96 -9.32
CA VAL A 74 18.08 -7.38 -9.34
C VAL A 74 17.58 -8.05 -10.62
N ALA A 75 16.28 -7.87 -10.92
CA ALA A 75 15.65 -8.42 -12.12
C ALA A 75 16.36 -7.97 -13.40
N ALA A 76 16.70 -6.69 -13.54
CA ALA A 76 17.46 -6.14 -14.66
C ALA A 76 18.85 -6.78 -14.88
N ARG A 77 19.42 -7.46 -13.85
CA ARG A 77 20.71 -8.16 -13.93
C ARG A 77 20.58 -9.66 -14.16
N SER A 78 19.37 -10.18 -14.17
CA SER A 78 19.12 -11.60 -14.43
C SER A 78 19.36 -11.98 -15.89
N GLY A 79 19.18 -11.03 -16.81
CA GLY A 79 19.12 -11.26 -18.25
C GLY A 79 17.76 -11.73 -18.74
N LYS A 80 16.75 -11.76 -17.86
CA LYS A 80 15.36 -12.12 -18.17
C LYS A 80 14.50 -10.88 -18.32
N PRO A 81 13.38 -10.96 -19.08
CA PRO A 81 12.35 -9.93 -19.09
C PRO A 81 11.77 -9.71 -17.70
N TYR A 82 11.41 -8.47 -17.39
CA TYR A 82 10.88 -8.17 -16.07
C TYR A 82 9.84 -7.04 -16.05
N VAL A 83 8.95 -7.13 -15.09
CA VAL A 83 7.99 -6.11 -14.70
C VAL A 83 8.40 -5.57 -13.33
N VAL A 84 8.20 -4.29 -13.10
CA VAL A 84 8.44 -3.66 -11.79
C VAL A 84 7.13 -3.12 -11.23
N GLN A 85 6.79 -3.51 -10.00
CA GLN A 85 5.67 -2.91 -9.28
C GLN A 85 6.17 -1.88 -8.27
N VAL A 86 5.60 -0.65 -8.32
CA VAL A 86 5.94 0.46 -7.43
C VAL A 86 4.83 0.72 -6.42
N TRP A 87 5.24 1.00 -5.16
CA TRP A 87 4.33 1.13 -4.01
C TRP A 87 4.38 2.50 -3.31
N GLY A 88 5.38 3.34 -3.62
CA GLY A 88 5.51 4.70 -3.10
C GLY A 88 6.80 4.96 -2.34
N THR A 89 7.15 4.21 -1.31
CA THR A 89 8.42 4.39 -0.57
C THR A 89 9.64 4.21 -1.48
N ASP A 90 9.57 3.31 -2.42
CA ASP A 90 10.59 3.04 -3.44
C ASP A 90 10.71 4.20 -4.44
N VAL A 91 9.60 4.82 -4.81
CA VAL A 91 9.57 6.01 -5.66
C VAL A 91 10.23 7.21 -4.95
N GLU A 92 9.97 7.40 -3.66
CA GLU A 92 10.65 8.42 -2.85
C GLU A 92 12.16 8.16 -2.75
N LEU A 93 12.56 6.90 -2.56
CA LEU A 93 13.97 6.52 -2.54
C LEU A 93 14.62 6.75 -3.91
N ALA A 94 13.92 6.42 -4.98
CA ALA A 94 14.38 6.55 -6.35
C ALA A 94 14.71 8.00 -6.73
N ARG A 95 13.99 8.98 -6.17
CA ARG A 95 14.27 10.41 -6.36
C ARG A 95 15.65 10.83 -5.86
N ARG A 96 16.25 10.07 -4.93
CA ARG A 96 17.61 10.30 -4.43
C ARG A 96 18.69 9.71 -5.33
N VAL A 97 18.34 8.73 -6.17
CA VAL A 97 19.23 8.05 -7.10
C VAL A 97 18.57 7.93 -8.48
N PRO A 98 18.19 9.05 -9.11
CA PRO A 98 17.30 9.06 -10.27
C PRO A 98 17.88 8.33 -11.50
N GLN A 99 19.19 8.36 -11.69
CA GLN A 99 19.82 7.68 -12.81
C GLN A 99 19.71 6.15 -12.71
N LEU A 100 19.83 5.60 -11.47
CA LEU A 100 19.67 4.18 -11.24
C LEU A 100 18.20 3.78 -11.42
N ALA A 101 17.28 4.53 -10.83
CA ALA A 101 15.85 4.31 -11.00
C ALA A 101 15.43 4.33 -12.46
N ARG A 102 15.90 5.33 -13.21
CA ARG A 102 15.63 5.45 -14.65
C ARG A 102 16.09 4.22 -15.43
N ARG A 103 17.31 3.71 -15.16
CA ARG A 103 17.82 2.50 -15.85
C ARG A 103 16.93 1.28 -15.56
N VAL A 104 16.47 1.13 -14.31
CA VAL A 104 15.61 0.02 -13.91
C VAL A 104 14.23 0.14 -14.55
N LEU A 105 13.60 1.32 -14.46
CA LEU A 105 12.24 1.52 -14.95
C LEU A 105 12.17 1.56 -16.48
N SER A 106 13.16 2.13 -17.15
CA SER A 106 13.20 2.17 -18.62
C SER A 106 13.57 0.83 -19.26
N GLY A 107 14.19 -0.07 -18.52
CA GLY A 107 14.51 -1.43 -18.95
C GLY A 107 13.43 -2.46 -18.64
N ALA A 108 12.40 -2.10 -17.88
CA ALA A 108 11.26 -2.98 -17.61
C ALA A 108 10.34 -3.04 -18.84
N GLU A 109 9.80 -4.23 -19.11
CA GLU A 109 8.76 -4.42 -20.14
C GLU A 109 7.51 -3.64 -19.80
N LEU A 110 7.20 -3.55 -18.51
CA LEU A 110 6.06 -2.84 -17.95
C LEU A 110 6.34 -2.43 -16.51
N VAL A 111 5.86 -1.25 -16.13
CA VAL A 111 5.80 -0.82 -14.74
C VAL A 111 4.36 -0.86 -14.26
N ILE A 112 4.10 -1.55 -13.15
CA ILE A 112 2.81 -1.58 -12.48
C ILE A 112 2.85 -0.58 -11.33
N ALA A 113 1.91 0.35 -11.30
CA ALA A 113 1.77 1.34 -10.26
C ALA A 113 0.48 1.10 -9.46
N ALA A 114 0.55 1.16 -8.13
CA ALA A 114 -0.61 0.92 -7.28
C ALA A 114 -1.64 2.07 -7.32
N SER A 115 -1.28 3.24 -7.88
CA SER A 115 -2.17 4.39 -8.04
C SER A 115 -1.77 5.25 -9.23
N THR A 116 -2.69 6.10 -9.68
CA THR A 116 -2.45 7.09 -10.76
C THR A 116 -1.28 8.01 -10.40
N ALA A 117 -1.21 8.52 -9.17
CA ALA A 117 -0.12 9.38 -8.72
C ALA A 117 1.24 8.68 -8.74
N LEU A 118 1.28 7.37 -8.48
CA LEU A 118 2.50 6.57 -8.60
C LEU A 118 2.85 6.31 -10.07
N ALA A 119 1.86 6.12 -10.94
CA ALA A 119 2.08 5.97 -12.37
C ALA A 119 2.72 7.21 -12.98
N ASP A 120 2.21 8.41 -12.65
CA ASP A 120 2.80 9.69 -13.04
C ASP A 120 4.25 9.80 -12.56
N SER A 121 4.48 9.46 -11.29
CA SER A 121 5.83 9.48 -10.72
C SER A 121 6.79 8.50 -11.40
N ALA A 122 6.33 7.30 -11.74
CA ALA A 122 7.12 6.29 -12.46
C ALA A 122 7.46 6.76 -13.88
N SER A 123 6.51 7.39 -14.57
CA SER A 123 6.72 7.97 -15.91
C SER A 123 7.76 9.08 -15.88
N VAL A 124 7.70 9.99 -14.90
CA VAL A 124 8.72 11.04 -14.69
C VAL A 124 10.12 10.44 -14.41
N LEU A 125 10.16 9.32 -13.68
CA LEU A 125 11.40 8.59 -13.39
C LEU A 125 11.92 7.77 -14.59
N GLY A 126 11.19 7.73 -15.71
CA GLY A 126 11.64 7.15 -16.97
C GLY A 126 11.06 5.78 -17.31
N ALA A 127 9.97 5.37 -16.66
CA ALA A 127 9.18 4.22 -17.11
C ALA A 127 8.61 4.49 -18.51
N ARG A 128 8.72 3.53 -19.43
CA ARG A 128 8.24 3.65 -20.81
C ARG A 128 6.76 3.31 -20.91
N GLU A 129 6.38 2.28 -20.20
CA GLU A 129 5.02 1.77 -20.17
C GLU A 129 4.58 1.60 -18.71
N VAL A 130 3.42 2.13 -18.37
CA VAL A 130 2.88 2.05 -17.02
C VAL A 130 1.43 1.60 -17.06
N ARG A 131 1.07 0.70 -16.16
CA ARG A 131 -0.31 0.31 -15.87
C ARG A 131 -0.65 0.58 -14.42
N VAL A 132 -1.81 1.15 -14.19
CA VAL A 132 -2.33 1.31 -12.82
C VAL A 132 -3.06 0.02 -12.47
N ILE A 133 -2.47 -0.73 -11.54
CA ILE A 133 -3.07 -1.94 -10.97
C ILE A 133 -2.95 -1.81 -9.44
N PRO A 134 -4.07 -1.54 -8.76
CA PRO A 134 -4.09 -1.31 -7.31
C PRO A 134 -3.78 -2.59 -6.52
N SER A 135 -3.69 -2.46 -5.18
CA SER A 135 -3.73 -3.62 -4.29
C SER A 135 -5.14 -4.21 -4.25
N GLY A 136 -5.22 -5.51 -4.11
CA GLY A 136 -6.46 -6.20 -3.79
C GLY A 136 -6.80 -6.10 -2.31
N VAL A 137 -8.07 -6.37 -1.97
CA VAL A 137 -8.58 -6.45 -0.62
C VAL A 137 -9.51 -7.64 -0.45
N ASP A 138 -9.48 -8.24 0.74
CA ASP A 138 -10.46 -9.23 1.16
C ASP A 138 -11.76 -8.53 1.59
N LEU A 139 -12.88 -9.06 1.10
CA LEU A 139 -14.20 -8.53 1.43
C LEU A 139 -14.81 -9.40 2.52
N PRO A 140 -15.01 -8.88 3.74
CA PRO A 140 -15.71 -9.62 4.79
C PRO A 140 -17.10 -10.06 4.32
N SER A 141 -17.57 -11.24 4.73
CA SER A 141 -18.89 -11.75 4.36
C SER A 141 -20.01 -10.83 4.85
N GLU A 142 -19.81 -10.23 6.03
CA GLU A 142 -20.79 -9.36 6.67
C GLU A 142 -20.20 -8.01 7.06
N VAL A 143 -21.04 -7.00 7.07
CA VAL A 143 -20.72 -5.69 7.63
C VAL A 143 -20.99 -5.75 9.14
N GLY A 144 -19.96 -5.53 9.95
CA GLY A 144 -20.09 -5.55 11.41
C GLY A 144 -20.94 -4.38 11.94
N GLU A 145 -21.35 -4.46 13.20
CA GLU A 145 -22.07 -3.39 13.88
C GLU A 145 -21.14 -2.31 14.41
N GLU A 146 -21.55 -1.05 14.26
CA GLU A 146 -20.81 0.09 14.81
C GLU A 146 -20.83 0.06 16.34
N ALA A 147 -19.74 0.50 16.95
CA ALA A 147 -19.69 0.69 18.41
C ALA A 147 -20.62 1.80 18.88
N GLU A 148 -21.14 1.65 20.08
CA GLU A 148 -21.86 2.71 20.80
C GLU A 148 -21.09 3.05 22.09
N PRO A 149 -20.68 4.30 22.28
CA PRO A 149 -20.78 5.44 21.34
C PRO A 149 -19.94 5.25 20.07
N PRO A 150 -20.26 5.98 18.97
CA PRO A 150 -19.58 5.82 17.70
C PRO A 150 -18.08 6.20 17.78
N GLU A 151 -17.22 5.34 17.22
CA GLU A 151 -15.76 5.47 17.26
C GLU A 151 -15.18 5.90 15.91
N VAL A 152 -14.19 6.80 15.94
CA VAL A 152 -13.31 7.09 14.82
C VAL A 152 -12.11 6.15 14.91
N LEU A 153 -11.80 5.43 13.83
CA LEU A 153 -10.62 4.59 13.73
C LEU A 153 -9.56 5.23 12.83
N TYR A 154 -8.34 5.23 13.31
CA TYR A 154 -7.13 5.40 12.50
C TYR A 154 -6.31 4.11 12.53
N ALA A 155 -5.91 3.62 11.36
CA ALA A 155 -5.03 2.47 11.23
C ALA A 155 -3.83 2.82 10.33
N GLY A 156 -2.61 2.72 10.86
CA GLY A 156 -1.41 3.01 10.08
C GLY A 156 -0.20 3.43 10.89
N ARG A 157 0.90 3.70 10.18
CA ARG A 157 2.15 4.15 10.80
C ARG A 157 1.96 5.53 11.45
N LEU A 158 2.49 5.69 12.66
CA LEU A 158 2.50 6.98 13.36
C LEU A 158 3.70 7.81 12.94
N SER A 159 3.59 8.46 11.78
CA SER A 159 4.68 9.23 11.17
C SER A 159 4.16 10.53 10.55
N PRO A 160 5.04 11.54 10.32
CA PRO A 160 4.62 12.87 9.86
C PRO A 160 3.86 12.85 8.53
N GLU A 161 4.23 11.97 7.60
CA GLU A 161 3.56 11.84 6.29
C GLU A 161 2.15 11.28 6.38
N LYS A 162 1.79 10.64 7.50
CA LYS A 162 0.46 10.08 7.75
C LYS A 162 -0.52 11.04 8.42
N GLY A 163 -0.09 12.29 8.70
CA GLY A 163 -0.98 13.32 9.23
C GLY A 163 -1.52 13.05 10.64
N VAL A 164 -0.79 12.28 11.45
CA VAL A 164 -1.27 11.87 12.78
C VAL A 164 -1.38 13.01 13.78
N LEU A 165 -0.66 14.11 13.58
CA LEU A 165 -0.78 15.28 14.46
C LEU A 165 -2.05 16.08 14.15
N GLU A 166 -2.40 16.21 12.89
CA GLU A 166 -3.68 16.78 12.44
C GLU A 166 -4.84 15.92 12.93
N LEU A 167 -4.69 14.59 12.91
CA LEU A 167 -5.69 13.68 13.46
C LEU A 167 -5.93 13.95 14.95
N VAL A 168 -4.87 13.99 15.77
CA VAL A 168 -4.99 14.24 17.23
C VAL A 168 -5.66 15.58 17.50
N GLU A 169 -5.36 16.61 16.70
CA GLU A 169 -6.00 17.91 16.82
C GLU A 169 -7.49 17.86 16.43
N ALA A 170 -7.81 17.27 15.29
CA ALA A 170 -9.17 17.19 14.76
C ALA A 170 -10.11 16.37 15.64
N THR A 171 -9.60 15.33 16.31
CA THR A 171 -10.42 14.39 17.07
C THR A 171 -10.53 14.72 18.56
N ARG A 172 -10.13 15.91 18.99
CA ARG A 172 -10.30 16.34 20.40
C ARG A 172 -11.76 16.25 20.84
N GLY A 173 -12.02 15.47 21.88
CA GLY A 173 -13.36 15.24 22.40
C GLY A 173 -14.15 14.13 21.71
N MET A 174 -13.60 13.48 20.68
CA MET A 174 -14.20 12.32 20.02
C MET A 174 -13.66 11.01 20.59
N GLN A 175 -14.42 9.93 20.41
CA GLN A 175 -13.94 8.57 20.69
C GLN A 175 -13.00 8.14 19.55
N LEU A 176 -11.69 8.21 19.81
CA LEU A 176 -10.65 7.86 18.84
C LEU A 176 -9.96 6.55 19.21
N VAL A 177 -9.90 5.63 18.26
CA VAL A 177 -9.11 4.41 18.33
C VAL A 177 -7.94 4.53 17.36
N VAL A 178 -6.72 4.38 17.86
CA VAL A 178 -5.50 4.46 17.04
C VAL A 178 -4.79 3.10 17.04
N ALA A 179 -4.79 2.43 15.89
CA ALA A 179 -4.08 1.19 15.65
C ALA A 179 -2.83 1.47 14.83
N GLY A 180 -1.66 1.44 15.46
CA GLY A 180 -0.41 1.69 14.76
C GLY A 180 0.75 2.07 15.67
N ASP A 181 1.94 2.00 15.10
CA ASP A 181 3.19 2.34 15.75
C ASP A 181 4.03 3.24 14.83
N GLY A 182 5.00 3.93 15.38
CA GLY A 182 5.90 4.78 14.61
C GLY A 182 6.60 5.85 15.42
N PRO A 183 7.41 6.69 14.77
CA PRO A 183 8.24 7.69 15.44
C PRO A 183 7.46 8.79 16.19
N LEU A 184 6.16 8.94 15.92
CA LEU A 184 5.30 9.91 16.61
C LEU A 184 4.40 9.28 17.67
N ARG A 185 4.63 8.02 18.07
CA ARG A 185 3.79 7.31 19.04
C ARG A 185 3.59 8.09 20.32
N ASP A 186 4.65 8.65 20.87
CA ASP A 186 4.61 9.41 22.15
C ASP A 186 3.79 10.71 22.03
N ARG A 187 3.47 11.14 20.81
CA ARG A 187 2.66 12.33 20.51
C ARG A 187 1.21 12.00 20.18
N VAL A 188 0.83 10.71 20.20
CA VAL A 188 -0.50 10.22 19.88
C VAL A 188 -1.06 9.50 21.11
N PRO A 189 -1.84 10.19 21.95
CA PRO A 189 -2.41 9.59 23.16
C PRO A 189 -3.28 8.38 22.85
N GLY A 190 -3.16 7.32 23.65
CA GLY A 190 -3.98 6.11 23.51
C GLY A 190 -3.64 5.22 22.32
N ALA A 191 -2.51 5.47 21.62
CA ALA A 191 -2.07 4.61 20.53
C ALA A 191 -1.79 3.18 21.02
N ARG A 192 -2.48 2.20 20.41
CA ARG A 192 -2.40 0.78 20.78
C ARG A 192 -1.09 0.11 20.38
N GLY A 193 -0.28 0.79 19.55
CA GLY A 193 0.91 0.20 18.94
C GLY A 193 0.55 -0.72 17.78
N PHE A 194 1.45 -1.68 17.49
CA PHE A 194 1.17 -2.70 16.48
C PHE A 194 -0.02 -3.54 16.91
N VAL A 195 -1.00 -3.64 16.02
CA VAL A 195 -2.21 -4.45 16.20
C VAL A 195 -2.17 -5.62 15.22
N PRO A 196 -2.34 -6.87 15.67
CA PRO A 196 -2.42 -8.02 14.79
C PRO A 196 -3.56 -7.89 13.78
N HIS A 197 -3.39 -8.53 12.60
CA HIS A 197 -4.35 -8.40 11.50
C HIS A 197 -5.79 -8.75 11.91
N ASP A 198 -6.00 -9.87 12.60
CA ASP A 198 -7.33 -10.32 13.04
C ASP A 198 -7.99 -9.33 14.01
N GLU A 199 -7.21 -8.68 14.88
CA GLU A 199 -7.72 -7.64 15.76
C GLU A 199 -8.03 -6.36 14.98
N LEU A 200 -7.19 -6.01 13.99
CA LEU A 200 -7.42 -4.85 13.13
C LEU A 200 -8.71 -5.01 12.32
N GLN A 201 -9.00 -6.21 11.80
CA GLN A 201 -10.27 -6.50 11.13
C GLN A 201 -11.49 -6.27 12.05
N ARG A 202 -11.38 -6.64 13.34
CA ARG A 202 -12.43 -6.35 14.32
C ARG A 202 -12.58 -4.84 14.59
N LEU A 203 -11.48 -4.09 14.58
CA LEU A 203 -11.54 -2.64 14.72
C LEU A 203 -12.23 -1.99 13.52
N TYR A 204 -11.93 -2.41 12.30
CA TYR A 204 -12.66 -1.95 11.12
C TYR A 204 -14.15 -2.32 11.23
N ALA A 205 -14.47 -3.55 11.64
CA ALA A 205 -15.85 -4.02 11.72
C ALA A 205 -16.72 -3.23 12.72
N ARG A 206 -16.13 -2.58 13.72
CA ARG A 206 -16.87 -1.80 14.74
C ARG A 206 -16.74 -0.28 14.61
N ALA A 207 -15.82 0.21 13.77
CA ALA A 207 -15.64 1.65 13.57
C ALA A 207 -16.90 2.29 12.98
N ALA A 208 -17.27 3.47 13.44
CA ALA A 208 -18.30 4.29 12.80
C ALA A 208 -17.73 5.03 11.58
N VAL A 209 -16.53 5.57 11.72
CA VAL A 209 -15.79 6.28 10.67
C VAL A 209 -14.34 5.86 10.70
N VAL A 210 -13.74 5.65 9.53
CA VAL A 210 -12.28 5.45 9.41
C VAL A 210 -11.68 6.69 8.78
N THR A 211 -10.55 7.15 9.30
CA THR A 211 -9.88 8.34 8.76
C THR A 211 -8.48 8.06 8.25
N CYS A 212 -8.17 8.66 7.09
CA CYS A 212 -6.88 8.58 6.41
C CYS A 212 -6.34 9.98 6.14
N PRO A 213 -5.83 10.71 7.18
CA PRO A 213 -5.48 12.13 7.10
C PRO A 213 -4.07 12.35 6.52
N SER A 214 -3.62 11.47 5.63
CA SER A 214 -2.27 11.46 5.11
C SER A 214 -1.90 12.77 4.39
N ARG A 215 -0.68 13.23 4.59
CA ARG A 215 -0.07 14.31 3.79
C ARG A 215 0.52 13.78 2.48
N ARG A 216 0.85 12.49 2.46
CA ARG A 216 1.29 11.71 1.29
C ARG A 216 0.87 10.26 1.46
N GLU A 217 0.31 9.69 0.40
CA GLU A 217 -0.12 8.31 0.37
C GLU A 217 0.18 7.69 -0.99
N GLY A 218 0.85 6.54 -0.99
CA GLY A 218 1.12 5.83 -2.23
C GLY A 218 -0.14 5.20 -2.81
N PHE A 219 -0.88 4.50 -1.97
CA PHE A 219 -2.15 3.87 -2.36
C PHE A 219 -3.24 4.08 -1.30
N GLY A 220 -3.04 3.57 -0.08
CA GLY A 220 -4.02 3.70 1.01
C GLY A 220 -4.69 2.39 1.37
N VAL A 221 -3.89 1.34 1.67
CA VAL A 221 -4.42 0.01 2.04
C VAL A 221 -5.41 0.09 3.19
N ALA A 222 -5.12 0.86 4.25
CA ALA A 222 -6.03 1.02 5.39
C ALA A 222 -7.37 1.67 5.01
N CYS A 223 -7.35 2.61 4.05
CA CYS A 223 -8.56 3.20 3.48
C CYS A 223 -9.37 2.15 2.72
N LEU A 224 -8.73 1.35 1.89
CA LEU A 224 -9.37 0.29 1.12
C LEU A 224 -9.95 -0.81 2.04
N GLU A 225 -9.24 -1.20 3.09
CA GLU A 225 -9.75 -2.15 4.10
C GLU A 225 -11.00 -1.61 4.80
N ALA A 226 -11.02 -0.33 5.17
CA ALA A 226 -12.20 0.33 5.72
C ALA A 226 -13.40 0.29 4.74
N MET A 227 -13.15 0.59 3.46
CA MET A 227 -14.17 0.51 2.41
C MET A 227 -14.71 -0.91 2.27
N ALA A 228 -13.85 -1.93 2.29
CA ALA A 228 -14.24 -3.34 2.24
C ALA A 228 -15.14 -3.75 3.41
N HIS A 229 -14.91 -3.18 4.60
CA HIS A 229 -15.76 -3.35 5.78
C HIS A 229 -17.05 -2.52 5.71
N GLY A 230 -17.33 -1.78 4.64
CA GLY A 230 -18.50 -0.94 4.51
C GLY A 230 -18.51 0.25 5.47
N ARG A 231 -17.33 0.74 5.85
CA ARG A 231 -17.18 1.92 6.69
C ARG A 231 -17.11 3.19 5.86
N SER A 232 -17.76 4.24 6.35
CA SER A 232 -17.54 5.57 5.79
C SER A 232 -16.11 6.02 6.06
N VAL A 233 -15.50 6.68 5.09
CA VAL A 233 -14.10 7.12 5.19
C VAL A 233 -14.03 8.63 5.08
N VAL A 234 -13.18 9.27 5.92
CA VAL A 234 -12.69 10.62 5.70
C VAL A 234 -11.24 10.53 5.26
N ALA A 235 -10.95 10.94 4.04
CA ALA A 235 -9.62 10.87 3.45
C ALA A 235 -9.15 12.23 2.99
N THR A 236 -7.84 12.45 2.99
CA THR A 236 -7.25 13.66 2.39
C THR A 236 -7.10 13.51 0.88
N ASP A 237 -7.16 14.64 0.17
CA ASP A 237 -6.99 14.73 -1.29
C ASP A 237 -5.52 14.58 -1.70
N VAL A 238 -4.93 13.38 -1.48
CA VAL A 238 -3.52 13.11 -1.80
C VAL A 238 -3.30 11.72 -2.40
N GLY A 239 -2.39 11.65 -3.37
CA GLY A 239 -1.86 10.39 -3.91
C GLY A 239 -2.94 9.38 -4.27
N GLY A 240 -2.76 8.13 -3.86
CA GLY A 240 -3.68 7.04 -4.14
C GLY A 240 -5.03 7.12 -3.43
N LEU A 241 -5.21 7.99 -2.42
CA LEU A 241 -6.52 8.19 -1.80
C LEU A 241 -7.53 8.79 -2.78
N ARG A 242 -7.07 9.58 -3.77
CA ARG A 242 -7.88 10.10 -4.88
C ARG A 242 -8.48 9.01 -5.76
N ASP A 243 -7.75 7.89 -5.90
CA ASP A 243 -8.22 6.75 -6.69
C ASP A 243 -9.24 5.90 -5.92
N LEU A 244 -9.16 5.92 -4.58
CA LEU A 244 -10.01 5.14 -3.70
C LEU A 244 -11.34 5.85 -3.41
N VAL A 245 -11.30 7.07 -2.89
CA VAL A 245 -12.46 7.77 -2.33
C VAL A 245 -13.03 8.76 -3.34
N VAL A 246 -14.33 8.67 -3.59
CA VAL A 246 -15.11 9.64 -4.37
C VAL A 246 -15.89 10.49 -3.38
N ASP A 247 -15.61 11.79 -3.37
CA ASP A 247 -16.20 12.73 -2.41
C ASP A 247 -17.74 12.77 -2.47
N GLY A 248 -18.38 12.69 -1.31
CA GLY A 248 -19.84 12.65 -1.15
C GLY A 248 -20.53 11.37 -1.63
N GLU A 249 -19.78 10.44 -2.29
CA GLU A 249 -20.32 9.18 -2.79
C GLU A 249 -19.84 7.98 -1.97
N THR A 250 -18.52 7.83 -1.76
CA THR A 250 -17.92 6.69 -1.05
C THR A 250 -17.17 7.09 0.21
N GLY A 251 -17.18 8.37 0.55
CA GLY A 251 -16.56 8.97 1.71
C GLY A 251 -16.59 10.47 1.61
N LEU A 252 -15.89 11.16 2.51
CA LEU A 252 -15.63 12.59 2.42
C LEU A 252 -14.15 12.85 2.18
N VAL A 253 -13.87 13.80 1.30
CA VAL A 253 -12.49 14.18 0.94
C VAL A 253 -12.21 15.58 1.49
N VAL A 254 -11.10 15.74 2.20
CA VAL A 254 -10.68 16.98 2.83
C VAL A 254 -9.28 17.40 2.38
N PRO A 255 -8.93 18.70 2.44
CA PRO A 255 -7.56 19.14 2.18
C PRO A 255 -6.56 18.51 3.17
N ALA A 256 -5.36 18.17 2.69
CA ALA A 256 -4.29 17.73 3.57
C ALA A 256 -3.79 18.90 4.43
N ARG A 257 -3.36 18.59 5.66
CA ARG A 257 -2.86 19.57 6.65
C ARG A 257 -3.92 20.58 7.11
N ASP A 258 -5.17 20.21 7.02
CA ASP A 258 -6.30 21.01 7.51
C ASP A 258 -7.05 20.23 8.59
N PRO A 259 -6.67 20.37 9.88
CA PRO A 259 -7.33 19.69 10.97
C PRO A 259 -8.76 20.21 11.20
N ALA A 260 -9.10 21.44 10.80
CA ALA A 260 -10.43 21.96 10.93
C ALA A 260 -11.39 21.30 9.93
N ALA A 261 -11.03 21.24 8.65
CA ALA A 261 -11.80 20.52 7.64
C ALA A 261 -11.93 19.02 7.98
N LEU A 262 -10.87 18.41 8.50
CA LEU A 262 -10.92 17.03 8.97
C LEU A 262 -11.93 16.85 10.11
N ARG A 263 -11.93 17.77 11.08
CA ARG A 263 -12.89 17.76 12.19
C ARG A 263 -14.32 17.88 11.71
N ASP A 264 -14.61 18.87 10.86
CA ASP A 264 -15.96 19.12 10.34
C ASP A 264 -16.53 17.91 9.59
N ALA A 265 -15.69 17.24 8.79
CA ALA A 265 -16.07 16.03 8.08
C ALA A 265 -16.33 14.86 9.04
N LEU A 266 -15.51 14.68 10.09
CA LEU A 266 -15.72 13.66 11.12
C LEU A 266 -17.00 13.93 11.93
N GLU A 267 -17.24 15.17 12.36
CA GLU A 267 -18.45 15.56 13.08
C GLU A 267 -19.72 15.32 12.25
N THR A 268 -19.66 15.68 10.96
CA THR A 268 -20.76 15.44 10.00
C THR A 268 -21.10 13.96 9.94
N LEU A 269 -20.10 13.10 9.79
CA LEU A 269 -20.34 11.65 9.74
C LEU A 269 -20.75 11.07 11.09
N LEU A 270 -20.18 11.51 12.20
CA LEU A 270 -20.57 11.02 13.53
C LEU A 270 -22.01 11.38 13.88
N ALA A 271 -22.50 12.56 13.46
CA ALA A 271 -23.86 13.01 13.72
C ALA A 271 -24.92 12.32 12.85
N ASP A 272 -24.58 11.90 11.61
CA ASP A 272 -25.56 11.33 10.68
C ASP A 272 -25.25 9.85 10.35
N ARG A 273 -25.90 8.95 11.10
CA ARG A 273 -25.80 7.49 10.88
C ARG A 273 -26.27 7.06 9.49
N LYS A 274 -27.31 7.70 8.94
CA LYS A 274 -27.85 7.35 7.61
C LYS A 274 -26.84 7.68 6.53
N LEU A 275 -26.20 8.85 6.63
CA LEU A 275 -25.13 9.27 5.74
C LEU A 275 -23.95 8.30 5.81
N ARG A 276 -23.49 7.94 7.02
CA ARG A 276 -22.40 6.95 7.20
C ARG A 276 -22.69 5.64 6.48
N HIS A 277 -23.89 5.08 6.72
CA HIS A 277 -24.28 3.81 6.12
C HIS A 277 -24.39 3.90 4.60
N ARG A 278 -24.92 5.01 4.06
CA ARG A 278 -25.00 5.23 2.61
C ARG A 278 -23.61 5.26 1.98
N LEU A 279 -22.71 6.08 2.52
CA LEU A 279 -21.34 6.20 2.00
C LEU A 279 -20.55 4.90 2.17
N GLY A 280 -20.68 4.24 3.31
CA GLY A 280 -20.02 2.97 3.59
C GLY A 280 -20.49 1.84 2.66
N ALA A 281 -21.78 1.75 2.39
CA ALA A 281 -22.32 0.77 1.43
C ALA A 281 -21.77 1.01 0.00
N ALA A 282 -21.75 2.27 -0.44
CA ALA A 282 -21.18 2.64 -1.73
C ALA A 282 -19.65 2.38 -1.80
N ALA A 283 -18.92 2.66 -0.70
CA ALA A 283 -17.51 2.36 -0.57
C ALA A 283 -17.22 0.87 -0.72
N ARG A 284 -18.00 0.02 -0.03
CA ARG A 284 -17.88 -1.44 -0.11
C ARG A 284 -18.15 -1.96 -1.52
N GLU A 285 -19.18 -1.44 -2.18
CA GLU A 285 -19.49 -1.84 -3.56
C GLU A 285 -18.37 -1.44 -4.52
N ARG A 286 -17.79 -0.24 -4.36
CA ARG A 286 -16.63 0.19 -5.13
C ARG A 286 -15.42 -0.72 -4.85
N ALA A 287 -15.15 -1.08 -3.57
CA ALA A 287 -14.09 -2.00 -3.19
C ALA A 287 -14.28 -3.36 -3.87
N ARG A 288 -15.49 -3.90 -3.87
CA ARG A 288 -15.83 -5.18 -4.52
C ARG A 288 -15.59 -5.15 -6.02
N GLN A 289 -16.04 -4.09 -6.70
CA GLN A 289 -15.98 -4.01 -8.16
C GLN A 289 -14.58 -3.75 -8.70
N LYS A 290 -13.80 -2.90 -8.01
CA LYS A 290 -12.54 -2.38 -8.54
C LYS A 290 -11.29 -2.93 -7.86
N PHE A 291 -11.44 -3.41 -6.62
CA PHE A 291 -10.30 -3.75 -5.76
C PHE A 291 -10.38 -5.15 -5.14
N SER A 292 -11.31 -6.00 -5.59
CA SER A 292 -11.29 -7.41 -5.19
C SER A 292 -10.03 -8.09 -5.71
N TRP A 293 -9.51 -9.08 -4.97
CA TRP A 293 -8.36 -9.87 -5.43
C TRP A 293 -8.59 -10.51 -6.80
N GLU A 294 -9.84 -10.87 -7.13
CA GLU A 294 -10.18 -11.39 -8.45
C GLU A 294 -9.92 -10.35 -9.55
N THR A 295 -10.46 -9.13 -9.40
CA THR A 295 -10.29 -8.03 -10.36
C THR A 295 -8.82 -7.67 -10.54
N VAL A 296 -8.08 -7.57 -9.42
CA VAL A 296 -6.65 -7.23 -9.43
C VAL A 296 -5.80 -8.34 -10.06
N THR A 297 -6.14 -9.60 -9.80
CA THR A 297 -5.44 -10.74 -10.39
C THR A 297 -5.64 -10.76 -11.89
N ASP A 298 -6.88 -10.57 -12.39
CA ASP A 298 -7.17 -10.52 -13.82
C ASP A 298 -6.39 -9.40 -14.52
N ALA A 299 -6.38 -8.21 -13.92
CA ALA A 299 -5.61 -7.08 -14.45
C ALA A 299 -4.10 -7.38 -14.47
N THR A 300 -3.59 -8.06 -13.45
CA THR A 300 -2.16 -8.44 -13.37
C THR A 300 -1.79 -9.48 -14.41
N LEU A 301 -2.64 -10.50 -14.62
CA LEU A 301 -2.43 -11.51 -15.64
C LEU A 301 -2.48 -10.93 -17.05
N ALA A 302 -3.41 -10.01 -17.31
CA ALA A 302 -3.45 -9.27 -18.57
C ALA A 302 -2.18 -8.44 -18.81
N ALA A 303 -1.66 -7.80 -17.76
CA ALA A 303 -0.40 -7.05 -17.81
C ALA A 303 0.81 -7.97 -18.11
N TYR A 304 0.84 -9.19 -17.56
CA TYR A 304 1.89 -10.17 -17.86
C TYR A 304 1.79 -10.65 -19.32
N ALA A 305 0.59 -10.93 -19.83
CA ALA A 305 0.39 -11.33 -21.22
C ALA A 305 0.83 -10.22 -22.19
N GLU A 306 0.57 -8.96 -21.86
CA GLU A 306 1.03 -7.80 -22.63
C GLU A 306 2.56 -7.70 -22.63
N ALA A 307 3.21 -7.83 -21.46
CA ALA A 307 4.66 -7.83 -21.34
C ALA A 307 5.28 -8.98 -22.14
N ALA A 308 4.74 -10.19 -22.03
CA ALA A 308 5.21 -11.35 -22.80
C ALA A 308 5.01 -11.18 -24.31
N GLY A 309 3.90 -10.62 -24.77
CA GLY A 309 3.64 -10.35 -26.19
C GLY A 309 4.58 -9.31 -26.83
N ARG A 310 5.18 -8.43 -26.04
CA ARG A 310 6.20 -7.47 -26.50
C ARG A 310 7.56 -8.14 -26.76
N MET A 311 7.88 -9.19 -26.02
CA MET A 311 9.10 -9.96 -26.19
C MET A 311 9.12 -10.82 -27.48
N ALA A 312 7.92 -11.17 -27.97
CA ALA A 312 7.76 -11.97 -29.19
C ALA A 312 7.84 -11.15 -30.50
N ARG A 313 7.96 -9.83 -30.41
CA ARG A 313 8.12 -8.89 -31.54
C ARG A 313 9.55 -8.38 -31.63
#